data_c74eefda4649b2734d961d7c8603f3f8
#
_entry.id   c74eefda4649b2734d961d7c8603f3f8
#
_cell.length_a   1.000
_cell.length_b   1.000
_cell.length_c   1.000
_cell.angle_alpha   90.00
_cell.angle_beta   90.00
_cell.angle_gamma   90.00
#
_symmetry.space_group_name_H-M   'P 1'
#
loop_
_entity.id
_entity.type
_entity.pdbx_description
1 polymer ?
#
loop_
_entity_poly.entity_id
_entity_poly.type
_entity_poly.pdbx_seq_one_letter_code
_entity_poly.pdbx_strand_id
1 'polypeptide(L)'
;MDIAKRQRLEAAGWTIGTVEEFLGLSSEEIAFIEMKLALSKAIKQNRISQQMTQHELAQKIKSSQSRVAKMEAGDPSTSLDLLIRTLLIFGATRQDIAEVILNSGS
;
A
#
# COMPACT_ATOMS: atom_id res chain seq x y z
N MET A 1 9.79 7.17 -6.00
CA MET A 1 9.00 7.94 -5.03
C MET A 1 8.02 8.83 -5.75
N ASP A 2 6.82 8.98 -5.21
CA ASP A 2 5.78 9.83 -5.79
C ASP A 2 6.23 11.30 -5.84
N ILE A 3 5.97 11.99 -6.95
CA ILE A 3 6.34 13.39 -7.15
C ILE A 3 5.65 14.28 -6.12
N ALA A 4 4.36 14.07 -5.84
CA ALA A 4 3.62 14.85 -4.86
C ALA A 4 4.20 14.68 -3.45
N LYS A 5 4.59 13.47 -3.09
CA LYS A 5 5.23 13.16 -1.81
C LYS A 5 6.60 13.84 -1.72
N ARG A 6 7.37 13.79 -2.81
CA ARG A 6 8.67 14.44 -2.88
C ARG A 6 8.53 15.95 -2.67
N GLN A 7 7.58 16.57 -3.34
CA GLN A 7 7.35 18.01 -3.20
C GLN A 7 6.96 18.39 -1.78
N ARG A 8 6.14 17.58 -1.11
CA ARG A 8 5.77 17.82 0.28
C ARG A 8 6.95 17.74 1.21
N LEU A 9 7.83 16.77 1.01
CA LEU A 9 9.03 16.61 1.83
C LEU A 9 9.99 17.78 1.62
N GLU A 10 10.18 18.20 0.38
CA GLU A 10 11.02 19.35 0.06
C GLU A 10 10.46 20.65 0.64
N ALA A 11 9.15 20.84 0.55
CA ALA A 11 8.47 22.01 1.12
C ALA A 11 8.60 22.05 2.65
N ALA A 12 8.71 20.89 3.29
CA ALA A 12 8.92 20.79 4.74
C ALA A 12 10.41 20.93 5.15
N GLY A 13 11.30 21.22 4.20
CA GLY A 13 12.72 21.37 4.46
C GLY A 13 13.52 20.09 4.36
N TRP A 14 12.94 19.05 3.77
CA TRP A 14 13.60 17.76 3.58
C TRP A 14 13.95 17.55 2.11
N THR A 15 15.12 17.00 1.86
CA THR A 15 15.46 16.46 0.54
C THR A 15 15.26 14.95 0.56
N ILE A 16 15.12 14.34 -0.64
CA ILE A 16 14.96 12.89 -0.72
C ILE A 16 16.19 12.18 -0.17
N GLY A 17 17.39 12.64 -0.51
CA GLY A 17 18.63 12.06 0.03
C GLY A 17 18.71 12.13 1.55
N THR A 18 18.27 13.26 2.14
CA THR A 18 18.25 13.43 3.60
C THR A 18 17.30 12.45 4.27
N VAL A 19 16.11 12.25 3.67
CA VAL A 19 15.12 11.30 4.20
C VAL A 19 15.66 9.88 4.13
N GLU A 20 16.25 9.50 3.01
CA GLU A 20 16.86 8.16 2.83
C GLU A 20 17.98 7.93 3.84
N GLU A 21 18.88 8.89 3.99
CA GLU A 21 19.97 8.82 4.97
C GLU A 21 19.44 8.69 6.40
N PHE A 22 18.44 9.49 6.74
CA PHE A 22 17.86 9.49 8.08
C PHE A 22 17.21 8.15 8.41
N LEU A 23 16.48 7.54 7.46
CA LEU A 23 15.80 6.28 7.67
C LEU A 23 16.70 5.06 7.44
N GLY A 24 17.88 5.26 6.85
CA GLY A 24 18.80 4.17 6.54
C GLY A 24 18.26 3.22 5.47
N LEU A 25 17.38 3.71 4.58
CA LEU A 25 16.75 2.88 3.57
C LEU A 25 17.49 3.00 2.24
N SER A 26 17.62 1.87 1.54
CA SER A 26 18.12 1.83 0.17
C SER A 26 17.02 2.21 -0.81
N SER A 27 17.41 2.51 -2.07
CA SER A 27 16.44 2.79 -3.13
C SER A 27 15.49 1.62 -3.34
N GLU A 28 15.99 0.39 -3.24
CA GLU A 28 15.20 -0.83 -3.41
C GLU A 28 14.18 -0.97 -2.28
N GLU A 29 14.56 -0.67 -1.05
CA GLU A 29 13.65 -0.72 0.10
C GLU A 29 12.54 0.30 -0.03
N ILE A 30 12.87 1.51 -0.48
CA ILE A 30 11.87 2.56 -0.71
C ILE A 30 10.89 2.14 -1.79
N ALA A 31 11.38 1.61 -2.91
CA ALA A 31 10.51 1.12 -3.98
C ALA A 31 9.58 0.02 -3.49
N PHE A 32 10.09 -0.90 -2.68
CA PHE A 32 9.29 -1.99 -2.11
C PHE A 32 8.18 -1.46 -1.19
N ILE A 33 8.52 -0.50 -0.33
CA ILE A 33 7.55 0.13 0.56
C ILE A 33 6.47 0.86 -0.24
N GLU A 34 6.86 1.60 -1.27
CA GLU A 34 5.90 2.32 -2.11
C GLU A 34 4.93 1.37 -2.82
N MET A 35 5.42 0.24 -3.31
CA MET A 35 4.57 -0.78 -3.92
C MET A 35 3.58 -1.36 -2.91
N LYS A 36 4.03 -1.67 -1.70
CA LYS A 36 3.16 -2.18 -0.65
C LYS A 36 2.10 -1.17 -0.26
N LEU A 37 2.47 0.10 -0.11
CA LEU A 37 1.52 1.17 0.22
C LEU A 37 0.47 1.35 -0.87
N ALA A 38 0.86 1.27 -2.14
CA ALA A 38 -0.07 1.36 -3.26
C ALA A 38 -1.08 0.22 -3.23
N LEU A 39 -0.63 -1.01 -2.94
CA LEU A 39 -1.51 -2.17 -2.84
C LEU A 39 -2.45 -2.05 -1.64
N SER A 40 -1.96 -1.57 -0.50
CA SER A 40 -2.79 -1.31 0.69
C SER A 40 -3.90 -0.31 0.39
N LYS A 41 -3.58 0.76 -0.30
CA LYS A 41 -4.54 1.79 -0.71
C LYS A 41 -5.58 1.22 -1.67
N ALA A 42 -5.15 0.39 -2.62
CA ALA A 42 -6.06 -0.25 -3.56
C ALA A 42 -7.07 -1.16 -2.86
N ILE A 43 -6.63 -1.91 -1.84
CA ILE A 43 -7.51 -2.74 -1.03
C ILE A 43 -8.59 -1.91 -0.36
N LYS A 44 -8.19 -0.81 0.29
CA LYS A 44 -9.14 0.07 0.95
C LYS A 44 -10.14 0.67 -0.03
N GLN A 45 -9.66 1.14 -1.19
CA GLN A 45 -10.51 1.72 -2.22
C GLN A 45 -11.50 0.70 -2.77
N ASN A 46 -11.07 -0.53 -3.02
CA ASN A 46 -11.95 -1.59 -3.48
C ASN A 46 -13.00 -1.95 -2.43
N ARG A 47 -12.60 -2.03 -1.17
CA ARG A 47 -13.54 -2.29 -0.08
C ARG A 47 -14.63 -1.23 -0.01
N ILE A 48 -14.23 0.03 -0.03
CA ILE A 48 -15.18 1.15 0.04
C ILE A 48 -16.08 1.18 -1.18
N SER A 49 -15.54 0.95 -2.38
CA SER A 49 -16.34 0.95 -3.62
C SER A 49 -17.37 -0.18 -3.63
N GLN A 50 -17.12 -1.27 -2.94
CA GLN A 50 -18.07 -2.38 -2.82
C GLN A 50 -18.97 -2.25 -1.58
N GLN A 51 -18.88 -1.12 -0.88
CA GLN A 51 -19.70 -0.82 0.30
C GLN A 51 -19.53 -1.88 1.40
N MET A 52 -18.32 -2.37 1.57
CA MET A 52 -17.98 -3.35 2.60
C MET A 52 -17.36 -2.68 3.81
N THR A 53 -17.68 -3.22 5.00
CA THR A 53 -16.97 -2.84 6.23
C THR A 53 -15.66 -3.62 6.33
N GLN A 54 -14.76 -3.17 7.21
CA GLN A 54 -13.53 -3.93 7.49
C GLN A 54 -13.85 -5.30 8.06
N HIS A 55 -14.90 -5.40 8.86
CA HIS A 55 -15.35 -6.69 9.42
C HIS A 55 -15.79 -7.65 8.32
N GLU A 56 -16.58 -7.16 7.36
CA GLU A 56 -17.02 -7.98 6.22
C GLU A 56 -15.84 -8.46 5.37
N LEU A 57 -14.87 -7.58 5.12
CA LEU A 57 -13.67 -7.99 4.41
C LEU A 57 -12.89 -9.04 5.20
N ALA A 58 -12.76 -8.85 6.51
CA ALA A 58 -12.09 -9.81 7.38
C ALA A 58 -12.72 -11.20 7.27
N GLN A 59 -14.06 -11.27 7.27
CA GLN A 59 -14.75 -12.54 7.09
C GLN A 59 -14.47 -13.16 5.73
N LYS A 60 -14.44 -12.34 4.68
CA LYS A 60 -14.21 -12.80 3.31
C LYS A 60 -12.83 -13.40 3.13
N ILE A 61 -11.82 -12.83 3.77
CA ILE A 61 -10.43 -13.33 3.68
C ILE A 61 -10.06 -14.26 4.85
N LYS A 62 -11.04 -14.61 5.69
CA LYS A 62 -10.86 -15.50 6.85
C LYS A 62 -9.78 -14.97 7.80
N SER A 63 -9.87 -13.70 8.14
CA SER A 63 -8.93 -13.01 9.01
C SER A 63 -9.69 -12.19 10.06
N SER A 64 -8.98 -11.30 10.76
CA SER A 64 -9.57 -10.43 11.78
C SER A 64 -9.72 -9.01 11.26
N GLN A 65 -10.67 -8.26 11.83
CA GLN A 65 -10.83 -6.84 11.53
C GLN A 65 -9.55 -6.07 11.85
N SER A 66 -8.88 -6.42 12.95
CA SER A 66 -7.60 -5.80 13.33
C SER A 66 -6.55 -5.96 12.23
N ARG A 67 -6.47 -7.14 11.63
CA ARG A 67 -5.53 -7.38 10.54
C ARG A 67 -5.91 -6.59 9.29
N VAL A 68 -7.19 -6.49 8.97
CA VAL A 68 -7.66 -5.68 7.84
C VAL A 68 -7.31 -4.21 8.08
N ALA A 69 -7.54 -3.69 9.29
CA ALA A 69 -7.20 -2.31 9.63
C ALA A 69 -5.71 -2.03 9.45
N LYS A 70 -4.84 -2.94 9.90
CA LYS A 70 -3.40 -2.81 9.71
C LYS A 70 -3.03 -2.85 8.23
N MET A 71 -3.62 -3.77 7.48
CA MET A 71 -3.39 -3.90 6.05
C MET A 71 -3.71 -2.60 5.31
N GLU A 72 -4.87 -2.01 5.59
CA GLU A 72 -5.30 -0.77 4.94
C GLU A 72 -4.50 0.45 5.40
N ALA A 73 -3.97 0.40 6.61
CA ALA A 73 -3.13 1.47 7.15
C ALA A 73 -1.69 1.43 6.62
N GLY A 74 -1.33 0.41 5.85
CA GLY A 74 0.03 0.28 5.33
C GLY A 74 1.05 -0.17 6.37
N ASP A 75 0.61 -0.95 7.37
CA ASP A 75 1.48 -1.46 8.42
C ASP A 75 2.63 -2.27 7.80
N PRO A 76 3.90 -1.96 8.16
CA PRO A 76 5.05 -2.66 7.58
C PRO A 76 5.07 -4.17 7.82
N SER A 77 4.38 -4.65 8.86
CA SER A 77 4.32 -6.08 9.16
C SER A 77 3.42 -6.86 8.19
N THR A 78 2.60 -6.17 7.40
CA THR A 78 1.73 -6.80 6.43
C THR A 78 2.55 -7.32 5.25
N SER A 79 2.40 -8.60 4.92
CA SER A 79 3.18 -9.20 3.82
C SER A 79 2.60 -8.80 2.46
N LEU A 80 3.48 -8.72 1.47
CA LEU A 80 3.09 -8.52 0.08
C LEU A 80 2.15 -9.64 -0.39
N ASP A 81 2.41 -10.84 0.05
CA ASP A 81 1.60 -12.03 -0.26
C ASP A 81 0.14 -11.81 0.15
N LEU A 82 -0.08 -11.34 1.37
CA LEU A 82 -1.43 -11.08 1.87
C LEU A 82 -2.14 -9.98 1.06
N LEU A 83 -1.41 -8.92 0.69
CA LEU A 83 -1.97 -7.82 -0.09
C LEU A 83 -2.44 -8.30 -1.46
N ILE A 84 -1.61 -9.07 -2.15
CA ILE A 84 -1.94 -9.58 -3.48
C ILE A 84 -3.11 -10.57 -3.40
N ARG A 85 -3.10 -11.48 -2.44
CA ARG A 85 -4.20 -12.44 -2.27
C ARG A 85 -5.53 -11.74 -1.99
N THR A 86 -5.51 -10.69 -1.17
CA THR A 86 -6.72 -9.94 -0.86
C THR A 86 -7.29 -9.27 -2.11
N LEU A 87 -6.44 -8.67 -2.95
CA LEU A 87 -6.88 -8.06 -4.20
C LEU A 87 -7.48 -9.10 -5.14
N LEU A 88 -6.89 -10.28 -5.23
CA LEU A 88 -7.44 -11.37 -6.04
C LEU A 88 -8.82 -11.81 -5.55
N ILE A 89 -9.02 -11.82 -4.23
CA ILE A 89 -10.32 -12.14 -3.64
C ILE A 89 -11.38 -11.11 -4.03
N PHE A 90 -11.01 -9.84 -4.16
CA PHE A 90 -11.89 -8.79 -4.68
C PHE A 90 -12.23 -8.95 -6.16
N GLY A 91 -11.58 -9.86 -6.87
CA GLY A 91 -11.76 -10.05 -8.30
C GLY A 91 -10.81 -9.23 -9.15
N ALA A 92 -9.78 -8.62 -8.57
CA ALA A 92 -8.76 -7.93 -9.33
C ALA A 92 -8.02 -8.91 -10.24
N THR A 93 -7.75 -8.50 -11.47
CA THR A 93 -6.96 -9.29 -12.40
C THR A 93 -5.48 -9.05 -12.18
N ARG A 94 -4.65 -9.90 -12.79
CA ARG A 94 -3.20 -9.69 -12.82
C ARG A 94 -2.85 -8.32 -13.38
N GLN A 95 -3.58 -7.91 -14.43
CA GLN A 95 -3.37 -6.59 -15.04
C GLN A 95 -3.72 -5.47 -14.08
N ASP A 96 -4.83 -5.58 -13.35
CA ASP A 96 -5.20 -4.58 -12.34
C ASP A 96 -4.11 -4.42 -11.30
N ILE A 97 -3.59 -5.53 -10.79
CA ILE A 97 -2.52 -5.53 -9.78
C ILE A 97 -1.25 -4.94 -10.36
N ALA A 98 -0.90 -5.31 -11.60
CA ALA A 98 0.27 -4.77 -12.28
C ALA A 98 0.18 -3.25 -12.44
N GLU A 99 -1.01 -2.74 -12.79
CA GLU A 99 -1.23 -1.30 -12.93
C GLU A 99 -1.05 -0.57 -11.60
N VAL A 100 -1.54 -1.13 -10.50
CA VAL A 100 -1.34 -0.56 -9.17
C VAL A 100 0.15 -0.44 -8.85
N ILE A 101 0.90 -1.50 -9.11
CA ILE A 101 2.34 -1.53 -8.87
C ILE A 101 3.08 -0.56 -9.81
N LEU A 102 2.70 -0.54 -11.08
CA LEU A 102 3.32 0.32 -12.08
C LEU A 102 3.15 1.80 -11.74
N ASN A 103 2.00 2.18 -11.18
CA ASN A 103 1.70 3.56 -10.82
C ASN A 103 2.18 3.91 -9.41
N SER A 104 2.77 2.98 -8.67
CA SER A 104 3.31 3.25 -7.35
C SER A 104 4.52 4.18 -7.46
N GLY A 105 4.62 5.14 -6.57
CA GLY A 105 5.74 6.08 -6.55
C GLY A 105 5.68 7.18 -7.60
N SER A 106 4.61 7.30 -8.35
CA SER A 106 4.45 8.34 -9.36
C SER A 106 3.46 9.42 -8.96
#